data_771d5458ec6cf248e90521fe2729c365
#
_entry.id   771d5458ec6cf248e90521fe2729c365
#
_cell.length_a   1.000
_cell.length_b   1.000
_cell.length_c   1.000
_cell.angle_alpha   90.00
_cell.angle_beta   90.00
_cell.angle_gamma   90.00
#
_symmetry.space_group_name_H-M   'P 1'
#
loop_
_entity.id
_entity.type
_entity.pdbx_description
1 polymer ?
#
loop_
_entity_poly.entity_id
_entity_poly.type
_entity_poly.pdbx_seq_one_letter_code
_entity_poly.pdbx_strand_id
1 'polypeptide(L)'
;MAVKVGINGFGRIGRNIFRTSLGDPDIDFVAVNDLTDTKTLAHLLKYDSVLGNLEHQITSTENGISVEGEEFRVFSQRDPAAIDWESVGAEIVIESTGLFTKAEDAKKHLRGSVKKVIISAPAKNEDITIVLGVNEENYDPASHHIISNASCTTNCLAPVAKVVHEKFGIRSAQMTTIHSYTNDQQLLDLPHKDMRRARAAALSMIPTSTGAAKAVALVMPELKGKFDGISVRVPTPNVSLVDVVMDLEKETTAEEVNRAFKDAANEELRGILDFCEEPLVSVDFKRNSNSSIVDAEYTKVIGGRMLKVLSWYDNEWGYSCRVRDLIKYIASKGL
;
A
#
# COMPACT_ATOMS: atom_id res chain seq x y z
N MET A 1 -7.24 24.54 3.13
CA MET A 1 -5.92 24.72 2.47
C MET A 1 -5.37 23.33 2.23
N ALA A 2 -4.71 23.13 1.08
CA ALA A 2 -4.05 21.84 0.80
C ALA A 2 -2.98 21.56 1.86
N VAL A 3 -2.87 20.30 2.29
CA VAL A 3 -1.80 19.87 3.19
C VAL A 3 -0.49 19.76 2.42
N LYS A 4 0.59 20.32 2.99
CA LYS A 4 1.92 20.30 2.37
C LYS A 4 2.64 18.99 2.68
N VAL A 5 2.99 18.25 1.63
CA VAL A 5 3.53 16.88 1.74
C VAL A 5 4.94 16.81 1.15
N GLY A 6 5.85 16.21 1.90
CA GLY A 6 7.16 15.78 1.43
C GLY A 6 7.21 14.27 1.19
N ILE A 7 7.98 13.80 0.20
CA ILE A 7 8.20 12.37 -0.04
C ILE A 7 9.69 12.06 0.10
N ASN A 8 10.05 11.20 1.05
CA ASN A 8 11.39 10.64 1.16
C ASN A 8 11.46 9.30 0.42
N GLY A 9 12.23 9.23 -0.66
CA GLY A 9 12.29 8.11 -1.58
C GLY A 9 11.32 8.25 -2.75
N PHE A 10 11.80 8.77 -3.87
CA PHE A 10 11.01 8.96 -5.10
C PHE A 10 11.15 7.77 -6.06
N GLY A 11 11.14 6.54 -5.47
CA GLY A 11 11.08 5.27 -6.16
C GLY A 11 9.70 4.99 -6.77
N ARG A 12 9.39 3.71 -7.06
CA ARG A 12 8.09 3.35 -7.66
C ARG A 12 6.89 3.83 -6.83
N ILE A 13 6.87 3.51 -5.53
CA ILE A 13 5.74 3.88 -4.67
C ILE A 13 5.66 5.40 -4.48
N GLY A 14 6.77 6.08 -4.19
CA GLY A 14 6.77 7.55 -4.06
C GLY A 14 6.25 8.25 -5.32
N ARG A 15 6.70 7.83 -6.51
CA ARG A 15 6.18 8.38 -7.77
C ARG A 15 4.70 8.03 -8.01
N ASN A 16 4.25 6.85 -7.63
CA ASN A 16 2.84 6.47 -7.78
C ASN A 16 1.93 7.22 -6.81
N ILE A 17 2.37 7.47 -5.58
CA ILE A 17 1.65 8.36 -4.65
C ILE A 17 1.49 9.74 -5.27
N PHE A 18 2.56 10.30 -5.82
CA PHE A 18 2.50 11.58 -6.54
C PHE A 18 1.52 11.52 -7.72
N ARG A 19 1.62 10.49 -8.58
CA ARG A 19 0.75 10.31 -9.76
C ARG A 19 -0.73 10.14 -9.39
N THR A 20 -1.06 9.42 -8.32
CA THR A 20 -2.45 9.21 -7.88
C THR A 20 -3.08 10.45 -7.29
N SER A 21 -2.26 11.45 -6.93
CA SER A 21 -2.69 12.70 -6.30
C SER A 21 -2.66 13.90 -7.26
N LEU A 22 -2.28 13.70 -8.52
CA LEU A 22 -2.27 14.79 -9.50
C LEU A 22 -3.67 15.37 -9.67
N GLY A 23 -3.78 16.69 -9.49
CA GLY A 23 -5.05 17.42 -9.57
C GLY A 23 -5.93 17.30 -8.31
N ASP A 24 -5.46 16.66 -7.24
CA ASP A 24 -6.17 16.64 -5.96
C ASP A 24 -5.97 17.97 -5.22
N PRO A 25 -7.03 18.76 -4.99
CA PRO A 25 -6.89 20.09 -4.40
C PRO A 25 -6.55 20.08 -2.90
N ASP A 26 -6.60 18.93 -2.26
CA ASP A 26 -6.36 18.78 -0.82
C ASP A 26 -4.88 18.48 -0.50
N ILE A 27 -4.06 18.15 -1.52
CA ILE A 27 -2.65 17.74 -1.35
C ILE A 27 -1.73 18.62 -2.19
N ASP A 28 -0.69 19.19 -1.55
CA ASP A 28 0.37 19.97 -2.19
C ASP A 28 1.73 19.28 -1.94
N PHE A 29 2.31 18.66 -2.98
CA PHE A 29 3.64 18.09 -2.89
C PHE A 29 4.70 19.17 -3.04
N VAL A 30 5.27 19.61 -1.94
CA VAL A 30 6.24 20.71 -1.89
C VAL A 30 7.67 20.28 -2.15
N ALA A 31 8.02 19.03 -1.84
CA ALA A 31 9.35 18.49 -2.12
C ALA A 31 9.39 16.95 -2.12
N VAL A 32 10.43 16.43 -2.78
CA VAL A 32 10.85 15.02 -2.66
C VAL A 32 12.32 14.97 -2.25
N ASN A 33 12.74 13.85 -1.63
CA ASN A 33 14.15 13.56 -1.40
C ASN A 33 14.51 12.24 -2.08
N ASP A 34 15.53 12.26 -2.92
CA ASP A 34 16.10 11.07 -3.55
C ASP A 34 17.59 11.33 -3.87
N LEU A 35 18.39 10.29 -3.94
CA LEU A 35 19.83 10.41 -4.24
C LEU A 35 20.11 10.55 -5.74
N THR A 36 19.10 10.37 -6.56
CA THR A 36 19.14 10.46 -8.02
C THR A 36 18.97 11.91 -8.47
N ASP A 37 19.57 12.28 -9.58
CA ASP A 37 19.46 13.63 -10.15
C ASP A 37 18.04 13.95 -10.65
N THR A 38 17.71 15.24 -10.68
CA THR A 38 16.38 15.78 -11.04
C THR A 38 15.93 15.36 -12.45
N LYS A 39 16.85 15.31 -13.41
CA LYS A 39 16.55 14.93 -14.79
C LYS A 39 16.10 13.48 -14.89
N THR A 40 16.81 12.58 -14.21
CA THR A 40 16.46 11.16 -14.16
C THR A 40 15.13 10.96 -13.42
N LEU A 41 14.92 11.64 -12.31
CA LEU A 41 13.66 11.56 -11.56
C LEU A 41 12.46 12.08 -12.37
N ALA A 42 12.60 13.21 -13.07
CA ALA A 42 11.57 13.74 -13.97
C ALA A 42 11.26 12.78 -15.12
N HIS A 43 12.29 12.17 -15.71
CA HIS A 43 12.12 11.14 -16.75
C HIS A 43 11.32 9.94 -16.23
N LEU A 44 11.70 9.39 -15.06
CA LEU A 44 11.01 8.26 -14.47
C LEU A 44 9.62 8.60 -13.90
N LEU A 45 9.35 9.87 -13.58
CA LEU A 45 7.99 10.31 -13.25
C LEU A 45 7.10 10.31 -14.48
N LYS A 46 7.63 10.75 -15.63
CA LYS A 46 6.90 10.82 -16.89
C LYS A 46 6.66 9.45 -17.51
N TYR A 47 7.71 8.62 -17.60
CA TYR A 47 7.68 7.35 -18.31
C TYR A 47 7.68 6.17 -17.34
N ASP A 48 6.67 5.33 -17.41
CA ASP A 48 6.55 4.14 -16.58
C ASP A 48 6.18 2.93 -17.45
N SER A 49 7.04 1.91 -17.40
CA SER A 49 6.89 0.71 -18.24
C SER A 49 5.66 -0.12 -17.84
N VAL A 50 5.19 -0.03 -16.60
CA VAL A 50 4.08 -0.81 -16.07
C VAL A 50 2.77 -0.04 -16.15
N LEU A 51 2.78 1.22 -15.67
CA LEU A 51 1.58 2.05 -15.53
C LEU A 51 1.37 3.00 -16.72
N GLY A 52 2.31 3.07 -17.65
CA GLY A 52 2.22 3.96 -18.81
C GLY A 52 2.68 5.39 -18.52
N ASN A 53 2.74 6.18 -19.57
CA ASN A 53 3.25 7.54 -19.52
C ASN A 53 2.24 8.51 -18.89
N LEU A 54 2.76 9.53 -18.20
CA LEU A 54 1.96 10.70 -17.84
C LEU A 54 1.87 11.64 -19.04
N GLU A 55 0.65 12.09 -19.35
CA GLU A 55 0.39 13.05 -20.42
C GLU A 55 0.55 14.52 -19.95
N HIS A 56 1.28 14.73 -18.86
CA HIS A 56 1.58 16.04 -18.31
C HIS A 56 2.92 16.55 -18.86
N GLN A 57 3.05 17.87 -18.95
CA GLN A 57 4.34 18.49 -19.22
C GLN A 57 5.21 18.38 -17.98
N ILE A 58 6.30 17.61 -18.06
CA ILE A 58 7.22 17.40 -16.95
C ILE A 58 8.60 17.87 -17.39
N THR A 59 9.18 18.78 -16.62
CA THR A 59 10.53 19.31 -16.83
C THR A 59 11.33 19.23 -15.54
N SER A 60 12.67 19.18 -15.67
CA SER A 60 13.58 19.26 -14.53
C SER A 60 14.26 20.63 -14.50
N THR A 61 14.45 21.16 -13.31
CA THR A 61 15.33 22.30 -13.02
C THR A 61 16.58 21.80 -12.30
N GLU A 62 17.49 22.71 -11.93
CA GLU A 62 18.68 22.35 -11.16
C GLU A 62 18.32 21.69 -9.81
N ASN A 63 17.29 22.20 -9.13
CA ASN A 63 16.93 21.84 -7.77
C ASN A 63 15.49 21.31 -7.61
N GLY A 64 14.78 21.08 -8.72
CA GLY A 64 13.38 20.70 -8.68
C GLY A 64 12.88 19.97 -9.92
N ILE A 65 11.61 19.61 -9.87
CA ILE A 65 10.84 19.04 -10.99
C ILE A 65 9.56 19.86 -11.09
N SER A 66 9.24 20.29 -12.32
CA SER A 66 8.00 21.00 -12.61
C SER A 66 7.04 20.10 -13.37
N VAL A 67 5.78 20.09 -12.93
CA VAL A 67 4.65 19.42 -13.58
C VAL A 67 3.61 20.48 -13.91
N GLU A 68 3.27 20.64 -15.20
CA GLU A 68 2.34 21.69 -15.69
C GLU A 68 2.69 23.11 -15.22
N GLY A 69 3.98 23.39 -15.01
CA GLY A 69 4.47 24.70 -14.54
C GLY A 69 4.56 24.85 -13.02
N GLU A 70 4.00 23.95 -12.25
CA GLU A 70 4.15 23.90 -10.79
C GLU A 70 5.39 23.10 -10.39
N GLU A 71 6.30 23.74 -9.65
CA GLU A 71 7.58 23.15 -9.27
C GLU A 71 7.58 22.67 -7.81
N PHE A 72 8.06 21.45 -7.59
CA PHE A 72 8.42 20.95 -6.27
C PHE A 72 9.94 20.74 -6.15
N ARG A 73 10.48 20.94 -4.96
CA ARG A 73 11.91 20.84 -4.70
C ARG A 73 12.39 19.39 -4.65
N VAL A 74 13.62 19.15 -5.09
CA VAL A 74 14.31 17.86 -4.94
C VAL A 74 15.48 18.03 -3.99
N PHE A 75 15.43 17.36 -2.84
CA PHE A 75 16.56 17.20 -1.92
C PHE A 75 17.34 15.94 -2.27
N SER A 76 18.63 15.91 -1.88
CA SER A 76 19.50 14.73 -2.08
C SER A 76 20.28 14.44 -0.78
N GLN A 77 19.57 13.97 0.24
CA GLN A 77 20.12 13.69 1.56
C GLN A 77 19.96 12.21 1.92
N ARG A 78 21.03 11.60 2.43
CA ARG A 78 21.00 10.20 2.90
C ARG A 78 20.37 10.05 4.28
N ASP A 79 20.66 11.01 5.18
CA ASP A 79 20.14 10.99 6.54
C ASP A 79 18.81 11.78 6.57
N PRO A 80 17.70 11.16 7.00
CA PRO A 80 16.42 11.85 7.17
C PRO A 80 16.52 13.11 8.04
N ALA A 81 17.43 13.14 9.01
CA ALA A 81 17.68 14.31 9.85
C ALA A 81 18.32 15.48 9.11
N ALA A 82 18.89 15.29 7.93
CA ALA A 82 19.52 16.34 7.14
C ALA A 82 18.59 16.97 6.09
N ILE A 83 17.39 16.43 5.89
CA ILE A 83 16.43 16.95 4.89
C ILE A 83 15.73 18.18 5.46
N ASP A 84 15.83 19.30 4.79
CA ASP A 84 15.26 20.57 5.24
C ASP A 84 13.79 20.75 4.82
N TRP A 85 12.92 19.91 5.43
CA TRP A 85 11.47 19.97 5.19
C TRP A 85 10.83 21.31 5.61
N GLU A 86 11.44 21.98 6.58
CA GLU A 86 10.93 23.25 7.09
C GLU A 86 11.03 24.37 6.04
N SER A 87 12.10 24.40 5.25
CA SER A 87 12.29 25.41 4.19
C SER A 87 11.21 25.40 3.12
N VAL A 88 10.52 24.27 2.96
CA VAL A 88 9.38 24.11 2.03
C VAL A 88 8.03 24.03 2.76
N GLY A 89 8.04 24.07 4.09
CA GLY A 89 6.85 24.04 4.93
C GLY A 89 6.08 22.70 4.90
N ALA A 90 6.76 21.58 4.64
CA ALA A 90 6.12 20.26 4.64
C ALA A 90 5.54 19.94 6.03
N GLU A 91 4.29 19.50 6.07
CA GLU A 91 3.56 19.15 7.31
C GLU A 91 3.45 17.65 7.51
N ILE A 92 3.34 16.89 6.42
CA ILE A 92 3.37 15.42 6.40
C ILE A 92 4.55 14.97 5.55
N VAL A 93 5.30 13.98 6.04
CA VAL A 93 6.34 13.31 5.25
C VAL A 93 5.94 11.86 4.99
N ILE A 94 6.00 11.45 3.72
CA ILE A 94 5.85 10.06 3.33
C ILE A 94 7.23 9.41 3.30
N GLU A 95 7.49 8.45 4.18
CA GLU A 95 8.69 7.65 4.17
C GLU A 95 8.50 6.46 3.22
N SER A 96 9.10 6.55 2.04
CA SER A 96 8.91 5.62 0.92
C SER A 96 10.21 4.99 0.41
N THR A 97 11.31 5.11 1.16
CA THR A 97 12.60 4.51 0.79
C THR A 97 12.63 3.00 1.02
N GLY A 98 11.79 2.48 1.91
CA GLY A 98 11.87 1.10 2.40
C GLY A 98 13.03 0.83 3.36
N LEU A 99 13.84 1.86 3.70
CA LEU A 99 15.00 1.76 4.59
C LEU A 99 14.66 2.13 6.03
N PHE A 100 13.89 3.19 6.22
CA PHE A 100 13.58 3.77 7.54
C PHE A 100 12.19 3.32 8.03
N THR A 101 12.02 1.99 8.15
CA THR A 101 10.75 1.38 8.57
C THR A 101 10.59 1.21 10.07
N LYS A 102 11.59 1.60 10.85
CA LYS A 102 11.48 1.67 12.32
C LYS A 102 11.08 3.08 12.74
N ALA A 103 10.23 3.18 13.75
CA ALA A 103 9.79 4.47 14.28
C ALA A 103 10.96 5.38 14.69
N GLU A 104 12.02 4.80 15.28
CA GLU A 104 13.20 5.57 15.72
C GLU A 104 13.91 6.25 14.53
N ASP A 105 13.92 5.61 13.37
CA ASP A 105 14.53 6.16 12.16
C ASP A 105 13.60 7.16 11.48
N ALA A 106 12.31 6.83 11.34
CA ALA A 106 11.29 7.69 10.75
C ALA A 106 11.05 8.97 11.58
N LYS A 107 11.21 8.91 12.91
CA LYS A 107 11.11 10.05 13.82
C LYS A 107 12.08 11.18 13.47
N LYS A 108 13.18 10.91 12.80
CA LYS A 108 14.14 11.93 12.35
C LYS A 108 13.52 12.98 11.41
N HIS A 109 12.40 12.65 10.76
CA HIS A 109 11.63 13.61 9.97
C HIS A 109 10.79 14.57 10.82
N LEU A 110 10.38 14.19 12.06
CA LEU A 110 9.53 15.00 12.94
C LEU A 110 10.30 16.18 13.54
N ARG A 111 10.48 17.22 12.73
CA ARG A 111 11.14 18.49 13.14
C ARG A 111 10.66 19.65 12.28
N GLY A 112 10.82 20.87 12.78
CA GLY A 112 10.36 22.09 12.10
C GLY A 112 8.86 22.06 11.84
N SER A 113 8.46 22.15 10.58
CA SER A 113 7.06 22.15 10.16
C SER A 113 6.41 20.75 10.13
N VAL A 114 7.19 19.65 10.13
CA VAL A 114 6.67 18.28 10.00
C VAL A 114 5.99 17.82 11.28
N LYS A 115 4.73 17.46 11.18
CA LYS A 115 3.88 17.00 12.28
C LYS A 115 3.61 15.51 12.24
N LYS A 116 3.56 14.92 11.04
CA LYS A 116 3.24 13.51 10.84
C LYS A 116 4.18 12.85 9.83
N VAL A 117 4.48 11.57 10.07
CA VAL A 117 5.23 10.72 9.13
C VAL A 117 4.38 9.50 8.81
N ILE A 118 4.15 9.24 7.53
CA ILE A 118 3.47 8.03 7.04
C ILE A 118 4.54 7.11 6.43
N ILE A 119 4.74 5.93 7.03
CA ILE A 119 5.63 4.90 6.48
C ILE A 119 4.84 4.08 5.48
N SER A 120 5.26 4.07 4.22
CA SER A 120 4.62 3.32 3.13
C SER A 120 5.06 1.85 3.09
N ALA A 121 5.16 1.22 4.25
CA ALA A 121 5.56 -0.18 4.45
C ALA A 121 5.12 -0.64 5.84
N PRO A 122 5.11 -1.97 6.12
CA PRO A 122 5.02 -2.45 7.49
C PRO A 122 6.14 -1.87 8.35
N ALA A 123 5.78 -1.28 9.48
CA ALA A 123 6.74 -0.60 10.36
C ALA A 123 7.07 -1.43 11.60
N LYS A 124 7.94 -0.89 12.45
CA LYS A 124 8.25 -1.40 13.79
C LYS A 124 8.25 -0.27 14.79
N ASN A 125 7.56 -0.48 15.90
CA ASN A 125 7.43 0.48 17.00
C ASN A 125 6.77 1.80 16.57
N GLU A 126 5.98 1.77 15.49
CA GLU A 126 5.14 2.88 15.06
C GLU A 126 4.04 3.17 16.10
N ASP A 127 3.51 4.40 16.10
CA ASP A 127 2.44 4.77 17.02
C ASP A 127 1.13 4.04 16.66
N ILE A 128 0.86 3.87 15.37
CA ILE A 128 -0.30 3.14 14.86
C ILE A 128 -0.05 2.60 13.45
N THR A 129 -0.58 1.42 13.17
CA THR A 129 -0.77 0.91 11.80
C THR A 129 -2.23 1.11 11.40
N ILE A 130 -2.46 1.75 10.24
CA ILE A 130 -3.81 2.04 9.72
C ILE A 130 -4.00 1.34 8.37
N VAL A 131 -5.13 0.65 8.26
CA VAL A 131 -5.71 0.19 6.99
C VAL A 131 -7.08 0.84 6.86
N LEU A 132 -7.22 1.73 5.89
CA LEU A 132 -8.47 2.45 5.64
C LEU A 132 -9.61 1.49 5.31
N GLY A 133 -10.79 1.76 5.86
CA GLY A 133 -11.96 0.89 5.84
C GLY A 133 -11.96 -0.17 6.94
N VAL A 134 -10.88 -0.27 7.74
CA VAL A 134 -10.75 -1.30 8.80
C VAL A 134 -10.63 -0.71 10.19
N ASN A 135 -9.71 0.24 10.40
CA ASN A 135 -9.40 0.77 11.74
C ASN A 135 -8.98 2.24 11.79
N GLU A 136 -9.26 3.02 10.77
CA GLU A 136 -8.86 4.44 10.72
C GLU A 136 -9.47 5.28 11.83
N GLU A 137 -10.61 4.87 12.37
CA GLU A 137 -11.27 5.54 13.51
C GLU A 137 -10.41 5.54 14.79
N ASN A 138 -9.43 4.64 14.88
CA ASN A 138 -8.49 4.58 16.01
C ASN A 138 -7.38 5.64 15.91
N TYR A 139 -7.35 6.44 14.84
CA TYR A 139 -6.36 7.51 14.71
C TYR A 139 -6.64 8.64 15.71
N ASP A 140 -5.65 8.95 16.55
CA ASP A 140 -5.64 10.09 17.44
C ASP A 140 -4.56 11.10 17.00
N PRO A 141 -4.95 12.29 16.51
CA PRO A 141 -3.98 13.29 16.06
C PRO A 141 -3.02 13.79 17.15
N ALA A 142 -3.41 13.71 18.41
CA ALA A 142 -2.58 14.20 19.52
C ALA A 142 -1.45 13.23 19.90
N SER A 143 -1.61 11.93 19.66
CA SER A 143 -0.67 10.89 20.10
C SER A 143 0.00 10.11 18.94
N HIS A 144 -0.61 10.08 17.74
CA HIS A 144 -0.09 9.32 16.63
C HIS A 144 0.66 10.21 15.65
N HIS A 145 1.98 10.18 15.67
CA HIS A 145 2.85 10.97 14.81
C HIS A 145 3.58 10.14 13.75
N ILE A 146 3.82 8.85 14.04
CA ILE A 146 4.44 7.91 13.11
C ILE A 146 3.45 6.81 12.79
N ILE A 147 2.91 6.86 11.58
CA ILE A 147 1.81 6.02 11.12
C ILE A 147 2.33 5.05 10.04
N SER A 148 2.03 3.77 10.16
CA SER A 148 2.26 2.80 9.09
C SER A 148 0.98 2.60 8.28
N ASN A 149 1.09 2.63 6.94
CA ASN A 149 -0.01 2.22 6.05
C ASN A 149 0.01 0.70 5.76
N ALA A 150 0.67 -0.09 6.62
CA ALA A 150 0.86 -1.53 6.43
C ALA A 150 1.48 -1.90 5.06
N SER A 151 1.25 -3.12 4.57
CA SER A 151 1.65 -3.56 3.23
C SER A 151 0.48 -3.54 2.25
N CYS A 152 0.76 -3.57 0.95
CA CYS A 152 -0.26 -3.73 -0.09
C CYS A 152 -1.09 -5.00 0.12
N THR A 153 -0.45 -6.11 0.51
CA THR A 153 -1.13 -7.38 0.80
C THR A 153 -2.03 -7.27 2.03
N THR A 154 -1.59 -6.57 3.10
CA THR A 154 -2.43 -6.34 4.29
C THR A 154 -3.64 -5.46 3.94
N ASN A 155 -3.45 -4.44 3.11
CA ASN A 155 -4.54 -3.60 2.62
C ASN A 155 -5.56 -4.37 1.77
N CYS A 156 -5.14 -5.42 1.05
CA CYS A 156 -6.05 -6.31 0.34
C CYS A 156 -6.76 -7.28 1.30
N LEU A 157 -6.03 -7.91 2.21
CA LEU A 157 -6.55 -8.98 3.06
C LEU A 157 -7.46 -8.48 4.19
N ALA A 158 -7.14 -7.35 4.82
CA ALA A 158 -7.86 -6.89 6.00
C ALA A 158 -9.33 -6.50 5.73
N PRO A 159 -9.70 -5.81 4.63
CA PRO A 159 -11.10 -5.57 4.29
C PRO A 159 -11.89 -6.88 4.06
N VAL A 160 -11.27 -7.87 3.40
CA VAL A 160 -11.87 -9.21 3.23
C VAL A 160 -12.10 -9.87 4.58
N ALA A 161 -11.08 -9.85 5.46
CA ALA A 161 -11.17 -10.43 6.79
C ALA A 161 -12.24 -9.75 7.65
N LYS A 162 -12.38 -8.41 7.54
CA LYS A 162 -13.40 -7.62 8.27
C LYS A 162 -14.80 -8.09 7.89
N VAL A 163 -15.16 -8.07 6.61
CA VAL A 163 -16.49 -8.48 6.15
C VAL A 163 -16.81 -9.91 6.62
N VAL A 164 -15.88 -10.85 6.43
CA VAL A 164 -16.09 -12.24 6.82
C VAL A 164 -16.19 -12.40 8.32
N HIS A 165 -15.34 -11.73 9.09
CA HIS A 165 -15.34 -11.86 10.55
C HIS A 165 -16.60 -11.29 11.19
N GLU A 166 -17.04 -10.12 10.76
CA GLU A 166 -18.25 -9.46 11.28
C GLU A 166 -19.53 -10.27 10.99
N LYS A 167 -19.64 -10.89 9.81
CA LYS A 167 -20.84 -11.63 9.41
C LYS A 167 -20.83 -13.09 9.93
N PHE A 168 -19.68 -13.76 9.78
CA PHE A 168 -19.60 -15.22 9.96
C PHE A 168 -18.67 -15.69 11.06
N GLY A 169 -17.79 -14.79 11.59
CA GLY A 169 -16.74 -15.13 12.54
C GLY A 169 -15.61 -15.94 11.91
N ILE A 170 -14.37 -15.64 12.24
CA ILE A 170 -13.18 -16.37 11.76
C ILE A 170 -12.53 -17.05 12.96
N ARG A 171 -12.32 -18.38 12.88
CA ARG A 171 -11.58 -19.18 13.85
C ARG A 171 -10.09 -19.21 13.50
N SER A 172 -9.78 -19.49 12.25
CA SER A 172 -8.41 -19.53 11.72
C SER A 172 -8.40 -19.30 10.23
N ALA A 173 -7.25 -18.85 9.69
CA ALA A 173 -7.09 -18.60 8.28
C ALA A 173 -5.65 -18.88 7.81
N GLN A 174 -5.53 -19.40 6.60
CA GLN A 174 -4.27 -19.55 5.88
C GLN A 174 -4.31 -18.76 4.59
N MET A 175 -3.33 -17.89 4.37
CA MET A 175 -3.25 -17.02 3.20
C MET A 175 -2.00 -17.33 2.38
N THR A 176 -2.16 -17.41 1.07
CA THR A 176 -1.07 -17.35 0.11
C THR A 176 -1.26 -16.11 -0.77
N THR A 177 -0.30 -15.20 -0.78
CA THR A 177 -0.33 -14.18 -1.83
C THR A 177 0.52 -14.61 -3.02
N ILE A 178 -0.11 -14.70 -4.18
CA ILE A 178 0.53 -14.84 -5.48
C ILE A 178 0.89 -13.42 -5.91
N HIS A 179 2.16 -13.05 -5.71
CA HIS A 179 2.59 -11.66 -5.73
C HIS A 179 3.52 -11.35 -6.90
N SER A 180 3.24 -10.28 -7.60
CA SER A 180 4.16 -9.73 -8.61
C SER A 180 5.55 -9.49 -8.02
N TYR A 181 6.59 -9.59 -8.86
CA TYR A 181 7.94 -9.28 -8.42
C TYR A 181 8.09 -7.80 -8.05
N THR A 182 9.00 -7.49 -7.15
CA THR A 182 9.31 -6.12 -6.72
C THR A 182 10.82 -5.88 -6.79
N ASN A 183 11.24 -4.62 -6.67
CA ASN A 183 12.67 -4.25 -6.68
C ASN A 183 13.48 -4.81 -5.50
N ASP A 184 12.85 -5.47 -4.55
CA ASP A 184 13.51 -6.28 -3.53
C ASP A 184 14.14 -7.56 -4.12
N GLN A 185 13.66 -8.02 -5.28
CA GLN A 185 14.15 -9.20 -5.97
C GLN A 185 15.24 -8.85 -6.99
N GLN A 186 16.03 -9.86 -7.37
CA GLN A 186 17.11 -9.71 -8.33
C GLN A 186 16.62 -9.97 -9.76
N LEU A 187 17.12 -9.18 -10.72
CA LEU A 187 16.84 -9.42 -12.15
C LEU A 187 17.45 -10.74 -12.60
N LEU A 188 18.72 -10.97 -12.28
CA LEU A 188 19.46 -12.22 -12.43
C LEU A 188 19.97 -12.69 -11.05
N ASP A 189 20.51 -13.91 -10.98
CA ASP A 189 21.02 -14.50 -9.73
C ASP A 189 22.09 -13.59 -9.07
N LEU A 190 21.78 -13.04 -7.90
CA LEU A 190 22.67 -12.16 -7.13
C LEU A 190 22.44 -12.40 -5.63
N PRO A 191 23.45 -12.08 -4.77
CA PRO A 191 23.31 -12.25 -3.33
C PRO A 191 22.10 -11.53 -2.75
N HIS A 192 21.34 -12.23 -1.93
CA HIS A 192 20.22 -11.73 -1.15
C HIS A 192 20.14 -12.50 0.18
N LYS A 193 19.68 -11.87 1.26
CA LYS A 193 19.54 -12.52 2.57
C LYS A 193 18.54 -13.70 2.57
N ASP A 194 17.52 -13.66 1.71
CA ASP A 194 16.66 -14.79 1.38
C ASP A 194 17.20 -15.46 0.11
N MET A 195 17.68 -16.70 0.24
CA MET A 195 18.30 -17.47 -0.85
C MET A 195 17.35 -17.72 -2.02
N ARG A 196 16.04 -17.75 -1.80
CA ARG A 196 15.05 -17.87 -2.87
C ARG A 196 14.87 -16.58 -3.64
N ARG A 197 14.88 -15.42 -2.96
CA ARG A 197 14.86 -14.10 -3.61
C ARG A 197 16.18 -13.72 -4.28
N ALA A 198 17.25 -14.46 -4.02
CA ALA A 198 18.52 -14.34 -4.74
C ALA A 198 18.44 -14.80 -6.21
N ARG A 199 17.37 -15.48 -6.61
CA ARG A 199 17.17 -16.03 -7.94
C ARG A 199 16.44 -15.03 -8.84
N ALA A 200 16.61 -15.23 -10.17
CA ALA A 200 16.06 -14.37 -11.21
C ALA A 200 14.53 -14.25 -11.11
N ALA A 201 14.04 -13.03 -10.85
CA ALA A 201 12.64 -12.74 -10.55
C ALA A 201 11.68 -13.05 -11.71
N ALA A 202 12.10 -12.76 -12.96
CA ALA A 202 11.26 -12.90 -14.14
C ALA A 202 11.22 -14.33 -14.73
N LEU A 203 11.94 -15.28 -14.12
CA LEU A 203 12.06 -16.67 -14.63
C LEU A 203 11.48 -17.71 -13.67
N SER A 204 11.18 -17.35 -12.43
CA SER A 204 10.88 -18.33 -11.37
C SER A 204 9.67 -17.95 -10.54
N MET A 205 8.91 -18.95 -10.10
CA MET A 205 8.01 -18.82 -8.95
C MET A 205 8.84 -18.98 -7.68
N ILE A 206 8.76 -17.99 -6.77
CA ILE A 206 9.63 -17.89 -5.60
C ILE A 206 8.81 -17.88 -4.33
N PRO A 207 8.64 -19.03 -3.62
CA PRO A 207 8.04 -19.05 -2.29
C PRO A 207 8.93 -18.31 -1.30
N THR A 208 8.32 -17.44 -0.49
CA THR A 208 9.03 -16.65 0.52
C THR A 208 8.10 -16.29 1.67
N SER A 209 8.67 -15.83 2.77
CA SER A 209 7.89 -15.38 3.93
C SER A 209 7.18 -14.05 3.65
N THR A 210 6.06 -13.84 4.33
CA THR A 210 5.36 -12.55 4.42
C THR A 210 4.86 -12.32 5.84
N GLY A 211 4.92 -11.08 6.29
CA GLY A 211 4.28 -10.66 7.54
C GLY A 211 2.83 -10.20 7.36
N ALA A 212 2.33 -10.14 6.12
CA ALA A 212 1.07 -9.49 5.82
C ALA A 212 -0.15 -10.13 6.50
N ALA A 213 -0.18 -11.46 6.60
CA ALA A 213 -1.25 -12.19 7.28
C ALA A 213 -1.27 -11.89 8.79
N LYS A 214 -0.09 -11.91 9.42
CA LYS A 214 0.05 -11.59 10.86
C LYS A 214 -0.24 -10.11 11.14
N ALA A 215 0.02 -9.23 10.19
CA ALA A 215 -0.24 -7.80 10.31
C ALA A 215 -1.74 -7.45 10.35
N VAL A 216 -2.63 -8.36 9.92
CA VAL A 216 -4.09 -8.18 10.10
C VAL A 216 -4.42 -8.00 11.59
N ALA A 217 -3.72 -8.67 12.49
CA ALA A 217 -3.93 -8.54 13.94
C ALA A 217 -3.51 -7.17 14.52
N LEU A 218 -2.77 -6.35 13.77
CA LEU A 218 -2.44 -4.97 14.18
C LEU A 218 -3.63 -4.03 13.98
N VAL A 219 -4.49 -4.33 13.02
CA VAL A 219 -5.66 -3.52 12.66
C VAL A 219 -6.98 -4.16 13.10
N MET A 220 -6.97 -5.46 13.37
CA MET A 220 -8.09 -6.24 13.93
C MET A 220 -7.58 -7.13 15.07
N PRO A 221 -7.42 -6.59 16.29
CA PRO A 221 -6.79 -7.31 17.42
C PRO A 221 -7.48 -8.62 17.81
N GLU A 222 -8.78 -8.75 17.56
CA GLU A 222 -9.58 -9.96 17.78
C GLU A 222 -9.17 -11.15 16.90
N LEU A 223 -8.44 -10.88 15.81
CA LEU A 223 -7.88 -11.90 14.91
C LEU A 223 -6.43 -12.29 15.27
N LYS A 224 -5.93 -11.83 16.43
CA LYS A 224 -4.57 -12.17 16.87
C LYS A 224 -4.37 -13.67 17.00
N GLY A 225 -3.35 -14.20 16.30
CA GLY A 225 -3.01 -15.61 16.28
C GLY A 225 -3.88 -16.49 15.37
N LYS A 226 -4.88 -15.91 14.71
CA LYS A 226 -5.79 -16.64 13.82
C LYS A 226 -5.33 -16.66 12.35
N PHE A 227 -4.40 -15.79 11.95
CA PHE A 227 -3.90 -15.68 10.58
C PHE A 227 -2.42 -16.05 10.47
N ASP A 228 -2.08 -16.88 9.49
CA ASP A 228 -0.71 -17.08 9.01
C ASP A 228 -0.70 -17.20 7.47
N GLY A 229 0.49 -17.15 6.86
CA GLY A 229 0.55 -17.24 5.40
C GLY A 229 1.95 -17.09 4.82
N ILE A 230 2.01 -17.30 3.52
CA ILE A 230 3.23 -17.19 2.72
C ILE A 230 3.01 -16.32 1.51
N SER A 231 4.10 -15.93 0.85
CA SER A 231 4.08 -15.27 -0.46
C SER A 231 4.71 -16.19 -1.50
N VAL A 232 4.11 -16.26 -2.68
CA VAL A 232 4.74 -16.84 -3.87
C VAL A 232 4.93 -15.70 -4.87
N ARG A 233 6.19 -15.30 -5.09
CA ARG A 233 6.52 -14.32 -6.13
C ARG A 233 6.43 -14.99 -7.49
N VAL A 234 5.80 -14.29 -8.46
CA VAL A 234 5.58 -14.80 -9.82
C VAL A 234 6.13 -13.84 -10.87
N PRO A 235 6.43 -14.32 -12.11
CA PRO A 235 7.01 -13.50 -13.18
C PRO A 235 6.01 -12.52 -13.81
N THR A 236 5.31 -11.72 -13.02
CA THR A 236 4.43 -10.63 -13.46
C THR A 236 4.91 -9.31 -12.87
N PRO A 237 4.83 -8.19 -13.62
CA PRO A 237 5.38 -6.91 -13.17
C PRO A 237 4.50 -6.17 -12.17
N ASN A 238 3.19 -6.42 -12.17
CA ASN A 238 2.22 -5.75 -11.31
C ASN A 238 0.92 -6.55 -11.25
N VAL A 239 0.08 -6.23 -10.29
CA VAL A 239 -1.14 -6.90 -9.87
C VAL A 239 -0.87 -8.26 -9.24
N SER A 240 -1.32 -8.39 -8.03
CA SER A 240 -1.15 -9.56 -7.17
C SER A 240 -2.50 -10.11 -6.74
N LEU A 241 -2.49 -11.34 -6.21
CA LEU A 241 -3.69 -12.05 -5.81
C LEU A 241 -3.51 -12.60 -4.39
N VAL A 242 -4.46 -12.33 -3.51
CA VAL A 242 -4.62 -13.02 -2.22
C VAL A 242 -5.49 -14.25 -2.45
N ASP A 243 -5.00 -15.41 -2.06
CA ASP A 243 -5.75 -16.67 -1.90
C ASP A 243 -5.83 -16.96 -0.40
N VAL A 244 -7.02 -16.85 0.18
CA VAL A 244 -7.21 -17.08 1.61
C VAL A 244 -8.27 -18.14 1.86
N VAL A 245 -7.92 -19.10 2.73
CA VAL A 245 -8.83 -20.11 3.24
C VAL A 245 -9.10 -19.83 4.72
N MET A 246 -10.37 -19.78 5.10
CA MET A 246 -10.84 -19.44 6.44
C MET A 246 -11.77 -20.50 6.98
N ASP A 247 -11.53 -20.94 8.23
CA ASP A 247 -12.47 -21.73 9.01
C ASP A 247 -13.41 -20.78 9.77
N LEU A 248 -14.71 -20.89 9.53
CA LEU A 248 -15.73 -19.98 10.04
C LEU A 248 -16.40 -20.50 11.31
N GLU A 249 -16.88 -19.58 12.15
CA GLU A 249 -17.67 -19.91 13.34
C GLU A 249 -19.11 -20.30 12.98
N LYS A 250 -19.69 -19.62 11.98
CA LYS A 250 -21.05 -19.87 11.49
C LYS A 250 -21.01 -20.60 10.16
N GLU A 251 -22.03 -21.39 9.92
CA GLU A 251 -22.26 -21.98 8.61
C GLU A 251 -22.79 -20.93 7.62
N THR A 252 -22.38 -21.06 6.37
CA THR A 252 -22.76 -20.14 5.28
C THR A 252 -22.68 -20.81 3.92
N THR A 253 -23.07 -20.10 2.88
CA THR A 253 -22.93 -20.50 1.47
C THR A 253 -22.07 -19.49 0.70
N ALA A 254 -21.62 -19.86 -0.48
CA ALA A 254 -20.85 -18.97 -1.34
C ALA A 254 -21.69 -17.74 -1.76
N GLU A 255 -22.99 -17.93 -1.98
CA GLU A 255 -23.94 -16.88 -2.35
C GLU A 255 -24.12 -15.85 -1.23
N GLU A 256 -24.20 -16.30 0.03
CA GLU A 256 -24.33 -15.42 1.19
C GLU A 256 -23.05 -14.62 1.39
N VAL A 257 -21.87 -15.25 1.23
CA VAL A 257 -20.57 -14.59 1.34
C VAL A 257 -20.40 -13.55 0.21
N ASN A 258 -20.72 -13.91 -1.03
CA ASN A 258 -20.65 -13.00 -2.17
C ASN A 258 -21.60 -11.80 -2.00
N ARG A 259 -22.79 -12.04 -1.47
CA ARG A 259 -23.72 -10.95 -1.13
C ARG A 259 -23.12 -10.00 -0.09
N ALA A 260 -22.53 -10.54 0.98
CA ALA A 260 -21.89 -9.72 2.01
C ALA A 260 -20.77 -8.86 1.44
N PHE A 261 -19.92 -9.40 0.55
CA PHE A 261 -18.88 -8.62 -0.12
C PHE A 261 -19.46 -7.55 -1.05
N LYS A 262 -20.47 -7.90 -1.83
CA LYS A 262 -21.12 -6.96 -2.77
C LYS A 262 -21.80 -5.80 -2.04
N ASP A 263 -22.45 -6.08 -0.91
CA ASP A 263 -23.08 -5.07 -0.06
C ASP A 263 -21.99 -4.15 0.53
N ALA A 264 -20.95 -4.71 1.15
CA ALA A 264 -19.84 -3.94 1.73
C ALA A 264 -19.11 -3.07 0.69
N ALA A 265 -18.90 -3.56 -0.53
CA ALA A 265 -18.29 -2.81 -1.63
C ALA A 265 -19.14 -1.61 -2.09
N ASN A 266 -20.45 -1.69 -1.97
CA ASN A 266 -21.36 -0.60 -2.33
C ASN A 266 -21.63 0.39 -1.18
N GLU A 267 -21.37 -0.02 0.06
CA GLU A 267 -21.71 0.73 1.28
C GLU A 267 -20.43 1.15 2.03
N GLU A 268 -20.13 0.51 3.15
CA GLU A 268 -19.08 0.93 4.12
C GLU A 268 -17.65 0.81 3.60
N LEU A 269 -17.37 -0.07 2.64
CA LEU A 269 -16.05 -0.25 2.04
C LEU A 269 -15.95 0.31 0.61
N ARG A 270 -16.86 1.20 0.24
CA ARG A 270 -16.85 1.83 -1.08
C ARG A 270 -15.53 2.54 -1.36
N GLY A 271 -14.89 2.19 -2.49
CA GLY A 271 -13.58 2.73 -2.88
C GLY A 271 -12.38 2.05 -2.18
N ILE A 272 -12.64 1.08 -1.29
CA ILE A 272 -11.65 0.23 -0.62
C ILE A 272 -11.75 -1.21 -1.12
N LEU A 273 -12.96 -1.78 -1.05
CA LEU A 273 -13.30 -3.11 -1.57
C LEU A 273 -14.09 -2.97 -2.86
N ASP A 274 -13.84 -3.86 -3.81
CA ASP A 274 -14.60 -4.02 -5.04
C ASP A 274 -15.02 -5.48 -5.21
N PHE A 275 -15.98 -5.74 -6.05
CA PHE A 275 -16.55 -7.06 -6.27
C PHE A 275 -16.68 -7.35 -7.77
N CYS A 276 -15.87 -8.29 -8.27
CA CYS A 276 -15.77 -8.63 -9.68
C CYS A 276 -16.57 -9.93 -9.99
N GLU A 277 -17.49 -9.83 -10.93
CA GLU A 277 -18.29 -10.96 -11.44
C GLU A 277 -17.85 -11.38 -12.87
N GLU A 278 -16.83 -10.71 -13.44
CA GLU A 278 -16.30 -10.97 -14.77
C GLU A 278 -15.08 -11.90 -14.73
N PRO A 279 -14.86 -12.76 -15.76
CA PRO A 279 -13.74 -13.67 -15.83
C PRO A 279 -12.45 -12.95 -16.24
N LEU A 280 -11.90 -12.13 -15.36
CA LEU A 280 -10.74 -11.28 -15.60
C LEU A 280 -9.45 -11.91 -15.10
N VAL A 281 -8.32 -11.36 -15.57
CA VAL A 281 -6.97 -11.76 -15.17
C VAL A 281 -6.16 -10.56 -14.67
N SER A 282 -4.98 -10.79 -14.10
CA SER A 282 -4.20 -9.76 -13.42
C SER A 282 -4.03 -8.44 -14.18
N VAL A 283 -3.80 -8.49 -15.51
CA VAL A 283 -3.57 -7.27 -16.29
C VAL A 283 -4.77 -6.34 -16.36
N ASP A 284 -5.98 -6.88 -16.21
CA ASP A 284 -7.25 -6.14 -16.28
C ASP A 284 -7.48 -5.28 -15.03
N PHE A 285 -6.87 -5.66 -13.91
CA PHE A 285 -6.93 -4.92 -12.64
C PHE A 285 -5.83 -3.85 -12.50
N LYS A 286 -4.98 -3.68 -13.52
CA LYS A 286 -3.96 -2.65 -13.51
C LYS A 286 -4.58 -1.26 -13.40
N ARG A 287 -4.09 -0.44 -12.48
CA ARG A 287 -4.62 0.89 -12.10
C ARG A 287 -6.00 0.86 -11.43
N ASN A 288 -6.49 -0.29 -10.99
CA ASN A 288 -7.65 -0.30 -10.10
C ASN A 288 -7.26 0.35 -8.77
N SER A 289 -8.06 1.33 -8.33
CA SER A 289 -7.79 2.14 -7.13
C SER A 289 -8.19 1.44 -5.83
N ASN A 290 -8.97 0.37 -5.90
CA ASN A 290 -9.41 -0.35 -4.72
C ASN A 290 -8.26 -1.16 -4.13
N SER A 291 -8.27 -1.32 -2.82
CA SER A 291 -7.28 -2.13 -2.09
C SER A 291 -7.47 -3.62 -2.30
N SER A 292 -8.71 -4.04 -2.58
CA SER A 292 -9.13 -5.43 -2.61
C SER A 292 -10.27 -5.60 -3.60
N ILE A 293 -10.15 -6.49 -4.57
CA ILE A 293 -11.19 -6.79 -5.55
C ILE A 293 -11.52 -8.27 -5.44
N VAL A 294 -12.64 -8.60 -4.79
CA VAL A 294 -13.07 -9.98 -4.59
C VAL A 294 -13.51 -10.58 -5.92
N ASP A 295 -12.96 -11.75 -6.25
CA ASP A 295 -13.33 -12.55 -7.41
C ASP A 295 -14.50 -13.46 -7.05
N ALA A 296 -15.69 -13.12 -7.50
CA ALA A 296 -16.95 -13.77 -7.13
C ALA A 296 -16.99 -15.27 -7.51
N GLU A 297 -16.44 -15.62 -8.67
CA GLU A 297 -16.46 -16.99 -9.20
C GLU A 297 -15.67 -17.96 -8.33
N TYR A 298 -14.60 -17.45 -7.68
CA TYR A 298 -13.71 -18.27 -6.86
C TYR A 298 -14.02 -18.24 -5.37
N THR A 299 -15.13 -17.63 -4.94
CA THR A 299 -15.68 -17.82 -3.60
C THR A 299 -16.22 -19.25 -3.48
N LYS A 300 -15.65 -20.07 -2.60
CA LYS A 300 -16.06 -21.46 -2.42
C LYS A 300 -16.27 -21.76 -0.94
N VAL A 301 -17.32 -22.52 -0.62
CA VAL A 301 -17.62 -22.99 0.72
C VAL A 301 -17.71 -24.51 0.72
N ILE A 302 -16.97 -25.17 1.60
CA ILE A 302 -17.01 -26.64 1.79
C ILE A 302 -17.49 -26.91 3.20
N GLY A 303 -18.45 -27.83 3.35
CA GLY A 303 -19.00 -28.25 4.64
C GLY A 303 -19.61 -27.10 5.45
N GLY A 304 -20.08 -26.05 4.77
CA GLY A 304 -20.71 -24.86 5.36
C GLY A 304 -19.75 -23.91 6.09
N ARG A 305 -18.49 -24.30 6.36
CA ARG A 305 -17.58 -23.51 7.21
C ARG A 305 -16.20 -23.26 6.65
N MET A 306 -15.72 -24.09 5.73
CA MET A 306 -14.43 -23.86 5.07
C MET A 306 -14.63 -22.93 3.89
N LEU A 307 -14.35 -21.65 4.08
CA LEU A 307 -14.46 -20.63 3.06
C LEU A 307 -13.12 -20.41 2.36
N LYS A 308 -13.14 -20.37 1.03
CA LYS A 308 -12.04 -19.88 0.19
C LYS A 308 -12.46 -18.61 -0.52
N VAL A 309 -11.60 -17.58 -0.53
CA VAL A 309 -11.78 -16.32 -1.25
C VAL A 309 -10.52 -15.99 -2.03
N LEU A 310 -10.70 -15.55 -3.27
CA LEU A 310 -9.66 -14.89 -4.06
C LEU A 310 -9.94 -13.39 -4.10
N SER A 311 -8.89 -12.58 -3.91
CA SER A 311 -8.99 -11.13 -4.04
C SER A 311 -7.78 -10.55 -4.75
N TRP A 312 -8.04 -9.82 -5.84
CA TRP A 312 -7.05 -9.11 -6.65
C TRP A 312 -6.69 -7.76 -6.04
N TYR A 313 -5.48 -7.28 -6.31
CA TYR A 313 -5.06 -5.92 -5.95
C TYR A 313 -3.92 -5.43 -6.81
N ASP A 314 -4.00 -4.18 -7.25
CA ASP A 314 -2.83 -3.52 -7.83
C ASP A 314 -1.89 -3.13 -6.69
N ASN A 315 -0.82 -3.91 -6.50
CA ASN A 315 0.10 -3.76 -5.39
C ASN A 315 0.93 -2.47 -5.42
N GLU A 316 0.92 -1.73 -6.52
CA GLU A 316 1.55 -0.41 -6.65
C GLU A 316 0.50 0.71 -6.65
N TRP A 317 -0.44 0.69 -7.58
CA TRP A 317 -1.42 1.78 -7.77
C TRP A 317 -2.46 1.82 -6.66
N GLY A 318 -3.15 0.72 -6.39
CA GLY A 318 -4.16 0.64 -5.33
C GLY A 318 -3.57 0.99 -3.96
N TYR A 319 -2.36 0.48 -3.67
CA TYR A 319 -1.64 0.83 -2.45
C TYR A 319 -1.28 2.33 -2.39
N SER A 320 -0.83 2.92 -3.49
CA SER A 320 -0.51 4.36 -3.55
C SER A 320 -1.74 5.23 -3.37
N CYS A 321 -2.90 4.80 -3.90
CA CYS A 321 -4.18 5.44 -3.61
C CYS A 321 -4.52 5.41 -2.11
N ARG A 322 -4.25 4.31 -1.40
CA ARG A 322 -4.46 4.23 0.06
C ARG A 322 -3.56 5.18 0.84
N VAL A 323 -2.28 5.35 0.42
CA VAL A 323 -1.41 6.34 1.06
C VAL A 323 -1.94 7.75 0.83
N ARG A 324 -2.37 8.09 -0.40
CA ARG A 324 -3.03 9.37 -0.71
C ARG A 324 -4.25 9.61 0.18
N ASP A 325 -5.13 8.62 0.29
CA ASP A 325 -6.36 8.75 1.06
C ASP A 325 -6.06 8.86 2.57
N LEU A 326 -5.00 8.19 3.05
CA LEU A 326 -4.54 8.32 4.43
C LEU A 326 -3.99 9.72 4.72
N ILE A 327 -3.26 10.35 3.78
CA ILE A 327 -2.85 11.77 3.89
C ILE A 327 -4.09 12.65 4.10
N LYS A 328 -5.12 12.50 3.27
CA LYS A 328 -6.36 13.27 3.35
C LYS A 328 -7.11 13.00 4.67
N TYR A 329 -7.19 11.74 5.08
CA TYR A 329 -7.83 11.36 6.33
C TYR A 329 -7.16 12.03 7.53
N ILE A 330 -5.82 11.92 7.64
CA ILE A 330 -5.03 12.54 8.70
C ILE A 330 -5.22 14.06 8.70
N ALA A 331 -5.12 14.71 7.54
CA ALA A 331 -5.32 16.15 7.42
C ALA A 331 -6.74 16.59 7.85
N SER A 332 -7.76 15.78 7.57
CA SER A 332 -9.15 16.07 7.97
C SER A 332 -9.41 15.94 9.47
N LYS A 333 -8.62 15.12 10.17
CA LYS A 333 -8.72 14.90 11.62
C LYS A 333 -7.87 15.88 12.43
N GLY A 334 -6.96 16.58 11.79
CA GLY A 334 -5.98 17.48 12.40
C GLY A 334 -4.56 16.89 12.42
N LEU A 335 -3.57 17.77 12.40
CA LEU A 335 -2.13 17.46 12.36
C LEU A 335 -1.47 17.69 13.72
#